data_746fb59fb4c9d476e1bf78a11ddfe141
#
_entry.id   746fb59fb4c9d476e1bf78a11ddfe141
#
_cell.length_a   1.000
_cell.length_b   1.000
_cell.length_c   1.000
_cell.angle_alpha   90.00
_cell.angle_beta   90.00
_cell.angle_gamma   90.00
#
_symmetry.space_group_name_H-M   'P 1'
#
loop_
_entity.id
_entity.type
_entity.pdbx_description
1 polymer ?
#
loop_
_entity_poly.entity_id
_entity_poly.type
_entity_poly.pdbx_seq_one_letter_code
_entity_poly.pdbx_strand_id
1 'polypeptide(L)'
;PGIDIPLLSVLCSPMYAFTPDELAEMRCDSRKSSLYSSVCEYAKTNDKARKFVDELKILRDCACTNSVDALISKACEMTGFMSISLAVSGNDSALKNLELLREYARSFESNGYKTLSDFISYTDKLIANKTNLDASSQNEGDSANAVRVLSIHASKGLEFPVCFRRSVTSNHDPDED
;
A
#
# COMPACT_ATOMS: atom_id res chain seq x y z
N PRO A 1 -17.56 13.23 2.78
CA PRO A 1 -16.33 13.56 3.54
C PRO A 1 -15.27 12.47 3.46
N GLY A 2 -15.65 11.16 3.38
CA GLY A 2 -14.71 10.05 3.40
C GLY A 2 -13.90 9.82 2.11
N ILE A 3 -14.29 10.42 0.99
CA ILE A 3 -13.63 10.23 -0.31
C ILE A 3 -12.53 11.28 -0.55
N ASP A 4 -12.61 12.43 0.07
CA ASP A 4 -11.67 13.54 -0.17
C ASP A 4 -10.26 13.24 0.38
N ILE A 5 -10.15 12.53 1.51
CA ILE A 5 -8.84 12.21 2.12
C ILE A 5 -8.01 11.25 1.24
N PRO A 6 -8.54 10.10 0.77
CA PRO A 6 -7.80 9.25 -0.15
C PRO A 6 -7.41 9.95 -1.45
N LEU A 7 -8.32 10.78 -2.02
CA LEU A 7 -8.04 11.54 -3.22
C LEU A 7 -6.89 12.54 -2.99
N LEU A 8 -6.93 13.27 -1.87
CA LEU A 8 -5.86 14.20 -1.50
C LEU A 8 -4.52 13.49 -1.37
N SER A 9 -4.49 12.31 -0.72
CA SER A 9 -3.28 11.51 -0.57
C SER A 9 -2.68 11.10 -1.92
N VAL A 10 -3.51 10.74 -2.88
CA VAL A 10 -3.08 10.41 -4.24
C VAL A 10 -2.52 11.62 -4.97
N LEU A 11 -3.20 12.77 -4.89
CA LEU A 11 -2.76 14.01 -5.54
C LEU A 11 -1.40 14.50 -4.99
N CYS A 12 -1.20 14.42 -3.66
CA CYS A 12 0.05 14.80 -3.02
C CYS A 12 1.17 13.77 -3.18
N SER A 13 0.86 12.56 -3.65
CA SER A 13 1.86 11.49 -3.83
C SER A 13 2.91 11.86 -4.86
N PRO A 14 4.10 11.25 -4.82
CA PRO A 14 5.13 11.46 -5.84
C PRO A 14 4.69 11.17 -7.28
N MET A 15 3.62 10.41 -7.47
CA MET A 15 3.04 10.11 -8.79
C MET A 15 2.47 11.35 -9.48
N TYR A 16 1.82 12.22 -8.70
CA TYR A 16 1.17 13.43 -9.23
C TYR A 16 1.80 14.71 -8.69
N ALA A 17 2.40 14.66 -7.50
CA ALA A 17 3.18 15.72 -6.87
C ALA A 17 2.50 17.11 -6.85
N PHE A 18 1.18 17.16 -6.56
CA PHE A 18 0.51 18.44 -6.35
C PHE A 18 1.03 19.12 -5.10
N THR A 19 1.34 20.39 -5.24
CA THR A 19 1.79 21.23 -4.12
C THR A 19 0.61 21.73 -3.29
N PRO A 20 0.83 22.12 -2.00
CA PRO A 20 -0.21 22.75 -1.19
C PRO A 20 -0.81 23.99 -1.84
N ASP A 21 -0.01 24.77 -2.56
CA ASP A 21 -0.47 25.99 -3.24
C ASP A 21 -1.41 25.65 -4.40
N GLU A 22 -1.07 24.65 -5.24
CA GLU A 22 -1.95 24.16 -6.32
C GLU A 22 -3.27 23.62 -5.76
N LEU A 23 -3.23 22.93 -4.61
CA LEU A 23 -4.44 22.43 -3.95
C LEU A 23 -5.29 23.57 -3.36
N ALA A 24 -4.67 24.61 -2.82
CA ALA A 24 -5.35 25.79 -2.33
C ALA A 24 -6.02 26.56 -3.49
N GLU A 25 -5.31 26.78 -4.59
CA GLU A 25 -5.84 27.39 -5.81
C GLU A 25 -7.06 26.62 -6.34
N MET A 26 -6.93 25.30 -6.46
CA MET A 26 -8.01 24.40 -6.87
C MET A 26 -9.27 24.54 -6.00
N ARG A 27 -9.10 24.85 -4.70
CA ARG A 27 -10.20 25.02 -3.74
C ARG A 27 -10.76 26.43 -3.67
N CYS A 28 -10.02 27.45 -4.10
CA CYS A 28 -10.45 28.86 -4.01
C CYS A 28 -11.78 29.11 -4.74
N ASP A 29 -11.94 28.51 -5.92
CA ASP A 29 -13.10 28.74 -6.78
C ASP A 29 -14.31 27.84 -6.44
N SER A 30 -14.12 26.80 -5.61
CA SER A 30 -15.15 25.76 -5.43
C SER A 30 -15.29 25.23 -4.00
N ARG A 31 -15.25 26.13 -3.01
CA ARG A 31 -15.28 25.77 -1.56
C ARG A 31 -16.46 24.87 -1.12
N LYS A 32 -17.55 24.83 -1.86
CA LYS A 32 -18.76 24.05 -1.54
C LYS A 32 -18.86 22.72 -2.28
N SER A 33 -17.99 22.44 -3.25
CA SER A 33 -18.00 21.21 -4.03
C SER A 33 -17.09 20.14 -3.43
N SER A 34 -17.27 18.88 -3.86
CA SER A 34 -16.32 17.80 -3.52
C SER A 34 -14.94 18.12 -4.10
N LEU A 35 -13.88 17.58 -3.48
CA LEU A 35 -12.50 17.74 -3.99
C LEU A 35 -12.41 17.27 -5.44
N TYR A 36 -13.06 16.18 -5.79
CA TYR A 36 -13.06 15.66 -7.17
C TYR A 36 -13.68 16.65 -8.18
N SER A 37 -14.78 17.31 -7.83
CA SER A 37 -15.36 18.34 -8.69
C SER A 37 -14.41 19.53 -8.89
N SER A 38 -13.69 19.92 -7.83
CA SER A 38 -12.67 20.98 -7.91
C SER A 38 -11.52 20.59 -8.83
N VAL A 39 -11.05 19.33 -8.75
CA VAL A 39 -10.02 18.80 -9.65
C VAL A 39 -10.48 18.83 -11.11
N CYS A 40 -11.72 18.41 -11.38
CA CYS A 40 -12.27 18.40 -12.74
C CYS A 40 -12.40 19.83 -13.33
N GLU A 41 -12.74 20.81 -12.50
CA GLU A 41 -12.81 22.21 -12.93
C GLU A 41 -11.41 22.75 -13.21
N TYR A 42 -10.47 22.51 -12.30
CA TYR A 42 -9.07 22.92 -12.44
C TYR A 42 -8.37 22.25 -13.65
N ALA A 43 -8.79 21.05 -14.03
CA ALA A 43 -8.29 20.33 -15.21
C ALA A 43 -8.60 21.05 -16.55
N LYS A 44 -9.52 22.02 -16.57
CA LYS A 44 -9.79 22.80 -17.77
C LYS A 44 -8.65 23.77 -18.12
N THR A 45 -7.92 24.22 -17.12
CA THR A 45 -6.85 25.21 -17.25
C THR A 45 -5.46 24.67 -16.92
N ASN A 46 -5.39 23.55 -16.21
CA ASN A 46 -4.12 22.96 -15.72
C ASN A 46 -3.89 21.59 -16.34
N ASP A 47 -2.77 21.41 -17.03
CA ASP A 47 -2.43 20.17 -17.74
C ASP A 47 -2.15 19.00 -16.79
N LYS A 48 -1.60 19.27 -15.60
CA LYS A 48 -1.33 18.26 -14.58
C LYS A 48 -2.62 17.66 -14.02
N ALA A 49 -3.60 18.51 -13.73
CA ALA A 49 -4.92 18.07 -13.30
C ALA A 49 -5.68 17.36 -14.43
N ARG A 50 -5.53 17.81 -15.67
CA ARG A 50 -6.12 17.14 -16.85
C ARG A 50 -5.56 15.73 -16.99
N LYS A 51 -4.23 15.57 -16.92
CA LYS A 51 -3.60 14.25 -16.97
C LYS A 51 -4.17 13.32 -15.90
N PHE A 52 -4.29 13.78 -14.65
CA PHE A 52 -4.87 12.99 -13.56
C PHE A 52 -6.32 12.56 -13.85
N VAL A 53 -7.17 13.47 -14.33
CA VAL A 53 -8.58 13.18 -14.64
C VAL A 53 -8.69 12.17 -15.77
N ASP A 54 -7.88 12.29 -16.82
CA ASP A 54 -7.87 11.38 -17.97
C ASP A 54 -7.39 9.98 -17.55
N GLU A 55 -6.32 9.89 -16.77
CA GLU A 55 -5.83 8.62 -16.22
C GLU A 55 -6.86 7.95 -15.31
N LEU A 56 -7.51 8.72 -14.43
CA LEU A 56 -8.57 8.21 -13.56
C LEU A 56 -9.76 7.67 -14.35
N LYS A 57 -10.11 8.31 -15.48
CA LYS A 57 -11.17 7.84 -16.37
C LYS A 57 -10.81 6.48 -16.97
N ILE A 58 -9.59 6.33 -17.49
CA ILE A 58 -9.09 5.06 -18.04
C ILE A 58 -9.13 3.96 -16.96
N LEU A 59 -8.70 4.27 -15.73
CA LEU A 59 -8.72 3.31 -14.63
C LEU A 59 -10.14 2.92 -14.22
N ARG A 60 -11.09 3.84 -14.25
CA ARG A 60 -12.51 3.54 -13.99
C ARG A 60 -13.10 2.62 -15.06
N ASP A 61 -12.80 2.86 -16.31
CA ASP A 61 -13.24 1.99 -17.42
C ASP A 61 -12.60 0.60 -17.29
N CYS A 62 -11.31 0.55 -16.92
CA CYS A 62 -10.61 -0.70 -16.63
C CYS A 62 -11.24 -1.46 -15.46
N ALA A 63 -11.62 -0.79 -14.38
CA ALA A 63 -12.24 -1.40 -13.20
C ALA A 63 -13.60 -2.03 -13.50
N CYS A 64 -14.30 -1.55 -14.52
CA CYS A 64 -15.60 -2.12 -14.94
C CYS A 64 -15.47 -3.40 -15.78
N THR A 65 -14.33 -3.60 -16.45
CA THR A 65 -14.16 -4.65 -17.47
C THR A 65 -13.12 -5.70 -17.12
N ASN A 66 -12.21 -5.40 -16.20
CA ASN A 66 -11.06 -6.24 -15.89
C ASN A 66 -11.05 -6.67 -14.42
N SER A 67 -10.16 -7.61 -14.11
CA SER A 67 -9.89 -8.07 -12.75
C SER A 67 -9.20 -6.98 -11.90
N VAL A 68 -9.28 -7.13 -10.59
CA VAL A 68 -8.61 -6.22 -9.65
C VAL A 68 -7.08 -6.27 -9.81
N ASP A 69 -6.50 -7.46 -10.04
CA ASP A 69 -5.06 -7.61 -10.33
C ASP A 69 -4.67 -6.86 -11.62
N ALA A 70 -5.47 -6.96 -12.67
CA ALA A 70 -5.24 -6.22 -13.92
C ALA A 70 -5.36 -4.70 -13.72
N LEU A 71 -6.32 -4.24 -12.93
CA LEU A 71 -6.48 -2.84 -12.57
C LEU A 71 -5.26 -2.30 -11.80
N ILE A 72 -4.78 -3.05 -10.79
CA ILE A 72 -3.57 -2.69 -10.03
C ILE A 72 -2.37 -2.58 -10.98
N SER A 73 -2.18 -3.57 -11.86
CA SER A 73 -1.10 -3.56 -12.85
C SER A 73 -1.17 -2.35 -13.77
N LYS A 74 -2.37 -2.04 -14.27
CA LYS A 74 -2.61 -0.89 -15.14
C LYS A 74 -2.33 0.45 -14.43
N ALA A 75 -2.77 0.58 -13.18
CA ALA A 75 -2.50 1.76 -12.38
C ALA A 75 -0.98 1.98 -12.17
N CYS A 76 -0.24 0.92 -11.85
CA CYS A 76 1.21 0.98 -11.67
C CYS A 76 1.95 1.35 -12.96
N GLU A 77 1.51 0.81 -14.10
CA GLU A 77 2.07 1.12 -15.43
C GLU A 77 1.87 2.61 -15.77
N MET A 78 0.63 3.10 -15.66
CA MET A 78 0.26 4.46 -16.05
C MET A 78 0.91 5.53 -15.18
N THR A 79 1.02 5.27 -13.88
CA THR A 79 1.60 6.23 -12.92
C THR A 79 3.11 6.16 -12.82
N GLY A 80 3.75 5.15 -13.41
CA GLY A 80 5.18 4.89 -13.24
C GLY A 80 5.56 4.50 -11.81
N PHE A 81 4.61 3.93 -11.05
CA PHE A 81 4.77 3.59 -9.63
C PHE A 81 6.05 2.84 -9.32
N MET A 82 6.45 1.87 -10.17
CA MET A 82 7.64 1.07 -9.98
C MET A 82 8.92 1.93 -9.95
N SER A 83 9.08 2.79 -10.96
CA SER A 83 10.24 3.68 -11.07
C SER A 83 10.29 4.70 -9.93
N ILE A 84 9.14 5.27 -9.58
CA ILE A 84 9.02 6.24 -8.49
C ILE A 84 9.34 5.58 -7.14
N SER A 85 8.81 4.39 -6.89
CA SER A 85 9.03 3.67 -5.64
C SER A 85 10.50 3.30 -5.44
N LEU A 86 11.19 2.86 -6.49
CA LEU A 86 12.63 2.59 -6.43
C LEU A 86 13.43 3.86 -6.16
N ALA A 87 13.06 4.98 -6.80
CA ALA A 87 13.75 6.26 -6.61
C ALA A 87 13.56 6.83 -5.19
N VAL A 88 12.38 6.65 -4.60
CA VAL A 88 12.04 7.19 -3.26
C VAL A 88 12.55 6.29 -2.14
N SER A 89 12.33 4.98 -2.25
CA SER A 89 12.62 4.03 -1.16
C SER A 89 14.03 3.48 -1.18
N GLY A 90 14.69 3.46 -2.34
CA GLY A 90 16.02 2.89 -2.51
C GLY A 90 16.11 1.38 -2.24
N ASN A 91 14.98 0.70 -2.04
CA ASN A 91 14.90 -0.73 -1.75
C ASN A 91 13.69 -1.39 -2.45
N ASP A 92 13.69 -2.72 -2.47
CA ASP A 92 12.67 -3.53 -3.14
C ASP A 92 11.39 -3.75 -2.29
N SER A 93 11.29 -3.16 -1.10
CA SER A 93 10.15 -3.41 -0.20
C SER A 93 8.81 -3.02 -0.81
N ALA A 94 8.76 -1.87 -1.49
CA ALA A 94 7.53 -1.42 -2.15
C ALA A 94 7.11 -2.38 -3.27
N LEU A 95 8.08 -2.96 -3.99
CA LEU A 95 7.82 -3.95 -5.04
C LEU A 95 7.28 -5.26 -4.46
N LYS A 96 7.88 -5.75 -3.38
CA LYS A 96 7.42 -6.95 -2.67
C LYS A 96 6.00 -6.75 -2.11
N ASN A 97 5.72 -5.60 -1.54
CA ASN A 97 4.39 -5.28 -1.02
C ASN A 97 3.35 -5.16 -2.15
N LEU A 98 3.74 -4.63 -3.31
CA LEU A 98 2.87 -4.60 -4.49
C LEU A 98 2.57 -6.02 -5.00
N GLU A 99 3.58 -6.88 -5.09
CA GLU A 99 3.40 -8.28 -5.50
C GLU A 99 2.45 -9.01 -4.55
N LEU A 100 2.62 -8.83 -3.24
CA LEU A 100 1.74 -9.38 -2.23
C LEU A 100 0.31 -8.85 -2.38
N LEU A 101 0.12 -7.55 -2.62
CA LEU A 101 -1.21 -6.97 -2.87
C LEU A 101 -1.87 -7.62 -4.10
N ARG A 102 -1.12 -7.85 -5.16
CA ARG A 102 -1.62 -8.53 -6.37
C ARG A 102 -1.98 -9.99 -6.09
N GLU A 103 -1.22 -10.67 -5.26
CA GLU A 103 -1.51 -12.04 -4.82
C GLU A 103 -2.82 -12.10 -4.02
N TYR A 104 -3.03 -11.15 -3.11
CA TYR A 104 -4.31 -10.99 -2.41
C TYR A 104 -5.47 -10.71 -3.36
N ALA A 105 -5.28 -9.88 -4.37
CA ALA A 105 -6.30 -9.60 -5.37
C ALA A 105 -6.69 -10.86 -6.16
N ARG A 106 -5.73 -11.65 -6.62
CA ARG A 106 -5.97 -12.93 -7.32
C ARG A 106 -6.67 -13.94 -6.43
N SER A 107 -6.22 -14.08 -5.18
CA SER A 107 -6.85 -14.98 -4.20
C SER A 107 -8.29 -14.55 -3.90
N PHE A 108 -8.55 -13.26 -3.76
CA PHE A 108 -9.86 -12.71 -3.54
C PHE A 108 -10.81 -13.03 -4.71
N GLU A 109 -10.36 -12.86 -5.94
CA GLU A 109 -11.13 -13.17 -7.15
C GLU A 109 -11.39 -14.66 -7.31
N SER A 110 -10.44 -15.53 -6.94
CA SER A 110 -10.60 -16.99 -6.99
C SER A 110 -11.71 -17.48 -6.03
N ASN A 111 -11.98 -16.74 -4.96
CA ASN A 111 -13.08 -17.00 -4.01
C ASN A 111 -14.45 -16.50 -4.50
N GLY A 112 -14.56 -16.03 -5.76
CA GLY A 112 -15.82 -15.65 -6.40
C GLY A 112 -16.22 -14.18 -6.25
N TYR A 113 -15.43 -13.36 -5.58
CA TYR A 113 -15.64 -11.92 -5.49
C TYR A 113 -15.07 -11.22 -6.73
N LYS A 114 -15.80 -10.24 -7.28
CA LYS A 114 -15.44 -9.66 -8.60
C LYS A 114 -15.38 -8.14 -8.61
N THR A 115 -15.80 -7.46 -7.54
CA THR A 115 -15.88 -6.00 -7.58
C THR A 115 -14.72 -5.34 -6.82
N LEU A 116 -14.24 -4.20 -7.35
CA LEU A 116 -13.24 -3.38 -6.68
C LEU A 116 -13.73 -2.91 -5.29
N SER A 117 -15.02 -2.63 -5.15
CA SER A 117 -15.61 -2.21 -3.88
C SER A 117 -15.52 -3.29 -2.81
N ASP A 118 -15.76 -4.56 -3.20
CA ASP A 118 -15.65 -5.70 -2.29
C ASP A 118 -14.18 -5.92 -1.90
N PHE A 119 -13.25 -5.75 -2.83
CA PHE A 119 -11.82 -5.86 -2.55
C PHE A 119 -11.34 -4.77 -1.58
N ILE A 120 -11.77 -3.52 -1.76
CA ILE A 120 -11.47 -2.42 -0.82
C ILE A 120 -12.03 -2.75 0.57
N SER A 121 -13.28 -3.21 0.66
CA SER A 121 -13.88 -3.60 1.93
C SER A 121 -13.17 -4.78 2.61
N TYR A 122 -12.63 -5.69 1.81
CA TYR A 122 -11.82 -6.81 2.30
C TYR A 122 -10.48 -6.32 2.87
N THR A 123 -9.77 -5.46 2.15
CA THR A 123 -8.48 -4.90 2.61
C THR A 123 -8.66 -4.03 3.85
N ASP A 124 -9.73 -3.23 3.93
CA ASP A 124 -10.06 -2.44 5.13
C ASP A 124 -10.26 -3.32 6.37
N LYS A 125 -10.92 -4.48 6.22
CA LYS A 125 -11.07 -5.46 7.31
C LYS A 125 -9.75 -6.08 7.73
N LEU A 126 -8.85 -6.39 6.79
CA LEU A 126 -7.52 -6.91 7.10
C LEU A 126 -6.70 -5.89 7.91
N ILE A 127 -6.74 -4.62 7.51
CA ILE A 127 -6.08 -3.51 8.22
C ILE A 127 -6.67 -3.33 9.62
N ALA A 128 -8.00 -3.31 9.75
CA ALA A 128 -8.68 -3.15 11.02
C ALA A 128 -8.36 -4.29 12.01
N ASN A 129 -8.20 -5.51 11.52
CA ASN A 129 -7.83 -6.68 12.33
C ASN A 129 -6.32 -6.74 12.63
N LYS A 130 -5.55 -5.73 12.24
CA LYS A 130 -4.09 -5.69 12.40
C LYS A 130 -3.40 -6.95 11.85
N THR A 131 -3.98 -7.55 10.83
CA THR A 131 -3.36 -8.67 10.12
C THR A 131 -2.08 -8.14 9.48
N ASN A 132 -0.95 -8.74 9.85
CA ASN A 132 0.34 -8.32 9.29
C ASN A 132 0.42 -8.74 7.83
N LEU A 133 0.28 -7.77 6.93
CA LEU A 133 0.31 -7.96 5.48
C LEU A 133 1.69 -7.66 4.89
N ASP A 134 2.71 -7.51 5.74
CA ASP A 134 4.03 -7.10 5.30
C ASP A 134 4.75 -8.24 4.57
N ALA A 135 4.99 -8.07 3.28
CA ALA A 135 5.71 -9.03 2.45
C ALA A 135 7.17 -9.21 2.89
N SER A 136 7.74 -8.21 3.56
CA SER A 136 9.10 -8.29 4.09
C SER A 136 9.25 -9.34 5.20
N SER A 137 8.16 -9.59 5.94
CA SER A 137 8.13 -10.61 7.01
C SER A 137 7.97 -12.04 6.49
N GLN A 138 7.46 -12.22 5.26
CA GLN A 138 7.20 -13.56 4.69
C GLN A 138 8.35 -14.08 3.81
N ASN A 139 9.15 -13.19 3.22
CA ASN A 139 10.17 -13.54 2.22
C ASN A 139 11.62 -13.25 2.65
N GLU A 140 11.89 -13.04 3.91
CA GLU A 140 13.27 -13.12 4.41
C GLU A 140 13.75 -14.60 4.51
N GLY A 141 13.47 -15.36 3.44
CA GLY A 141 14.10 -16.64 3.20
C GLY A 141 15.60 -16.41 2.93
N ASP A 142 16.41 -17.14 3.61
CA ASP A 142 17.82 -17.55 3.46
C ASP A 142 18.85 -16.69 2.70
N SER A 143 18.50 -15.58 2.05
CA SER A 143 19.43 -14.81 1.20
C SER A 143 19.80 -13.43 1.73
N ALA A 144 19.21 -12.95 2.83
CA ALA A 144 19.60 -11.68 3.43
C ALA A 144 20.75 -11.90 4.41
N ASN A 145 21.85 -11.16 4.24
CA ASN A 145 22.94 -11.10 5.23
C ASN A 145 22.45 -10.31 6.46
N ALA A 146 21.63 -10.95 7.27
CA ALA A 146 20.96 -10.38 8.43
C ALA A 146 21.00 -11.30 9.64
N VAL A 147 21.04 -10.72 10.83
CA VAL A 147 20.90 -11.43 12.10
C VAL A 147 19.43 -11.47 12.47
N ARG A 148 18.86 -12.68 12.64
CA ARG A 148 17.47 -12.87 13.08
C ARG A 148 17.39 -13.00 14.59
N VAL A 149 16.50 -12.24 15.20
CA VAL A 149 16.16 -12.38 16.63
C VAL A 149 14.78 -13.02 16.72
N LEU A 150 14.71 -14.21 17.32
CA LEU A 150 13.51 -15.02 17.39
C LEU A 150 13.28 -15.49 18.84
N SER A 151 12.02 -15.72 19.21
CA SER A 151 11.71 -16.46 20.42
C SER A 151 12.00 -17.97 20.20
N ILE A 152 12.25 -18.72 21.28
CA ILE A 152 12.46 -20.18 21.21
C ILE A 152 11.27 -20.89 20.54
N HIS A 153 10.05 -20.41 20.75
CA HIS A 153 8.86 -20.98 20.12
C HIS A 153 8.80 -20.68 18.62
N ALA A 154 9.20 -19.50 18.22
CA ALA A 154 9.22 -19.10 16.80
C ALA A 154 10.35 -19.79 16.01
N SER A 155 11.41 -20.25 16.68
CA SER A 155 12.52 -20.98 16.05
C SER A 155 12.28 -22.49 15.96
N LYS A 156 11.17 -23.01 16.51
CA LYS A 156 10.88 -24.46 16.48
C LYS A 156 10.71 -24.95 15.03
N GLY A 157 11.55 -25.89 14.63
CA GLY A 157 11.54 -26.47 13.29
C GLY A 157 12.40 -25.71 12.26
N LEU A 158 13.12 -24.66 12.69
CA LEU A 158 14.08 -23.95 11.85
C LEU A 158 15.51 -24.36 12.19
N GLU A 159 16.37 -24.43 11.17
CA GLU A 159 17.80 -24.73 11.30
C GLU A 159 18.63 -23.48 10.99
N PHE A 160 19.60 -23.16 11.81
CA PHE A 160 20.49 -22.02 11.63
C PHE A 160 21.96 -22.46 11.76
N PRO A 161 22.85 -21.97 10.86
CA PRO A 161 24.28 -22.30 10.92
C PRO A 161 24.96 -21.85 12.22
N VAL A 162 24.50 -20.74 12.81
CA VAL A 162 25.00 -20.17 14.07
C VAL A 162 23.83 -19.66 14.89
N CYS A 163 23.75 -20.06 16.15
CA CYS A 163 22.74 -19.62 17.11
C CYS A 163 23.36 -19.00 18.34
N PHE A 164 22.93 -17.82 18.75
CA PHE A 164 23.22 -17.23 20.04
C PHE A 164 21.99 -17.29 20.93
N ARG A 165 22.10 -18.01 22.05
CA ARG A 165 21.02 -18.06 23.04
C ARG A 165 21.36 -17.17 24.23
N ARG A 166 20.52 -16.18 24.50
CA ARG A 166 20.55 -15.42 25.74
C ARG A 166 19.60 -16.08 26.74
N SER A 167 20.15 -16.67 27.82
CA SER A 167 19.32 -17.10 28.94
C SER A 167 19.12 -15.88 29.86
N VAL A 168 17.91 -15.50 30.10
CA VAL A 168 17.53 -14.62 31.20
C VAL A 168 17.36 -15.54 32.40
N THR A 169 18.37 -15.65 33.26
CA THR A 169 18.17 -16.19 34.59
C THR A 169 17.34 -15.15 35.34
N SER A 170 16.06 -15.45 35.58
CA SER A 170 15.33 -14.79 36.65
C SER A 170 16.06 -15.15 37.93
N ASN A 171 16.67 -14.19 38.62
CA ASN A 171 17.04 -14.36 40.00
C ASN A 171 15.74 -14.62 40.75
N HIS A 172 15.48 -15.88 41.04
CA HIS A 172 14.51 -16.24 42.04
C HIS A 172 15.20 -15.92 43.36
N ASP A 173 14.74 -14.86 44.02
CA ASP A 173 15.14 -14.52 45.37
C ASP A 173 14.59 -15.64 46.28
N PRO A 174 15.43 -16.39 47.02
CA PRO A 174 14.93 -17.53 47.85
C PRO A 174 14.45 -17.11 49.23
N ASP A 175 14.23 -15.83 49.49
CA ASP A 175 13.81 -15.31 50.82
C ASP A 175 12.42 -14.65 50.74
N GLU A 176 11.37 -15.45 50.58
CA GLU A 176 10.02 -15.13 51.07
C GLU A 176 9.33 -16.46 51.47
N ASP A 177 9.62 -16.91 52.70
CA ASP A 177 8.74 -17.76 53.50
C ASP A 177 7.91 -16.88 54.44
#